data_112f1d0e342fc3c0a901858f3a5cdc15
#
_entry.id   112f1d0e342fc3c0a901858f3a5cdc15
#
_cell.length_a   1.000
_cell.length_b   1.000
_cell.length_c   1.000
_cell.angle_alpha   90.00
_cell.angle_beta   90.00
_cell.angle_gamma   90.00
#
_symmetry.space_group_name_H-M   'P 1'
#
loop_
_entity.id
_entity.type
_entity.pdbx_description
1 polymer ?
#
loop_
_entity_poly.entity_id
_entity_poly.type
_entity_poly.pdbx_seq_one_letter_code
_entity_poly.pdbx_strand_id
1 'polypeptide(L)'
;MRYLPPGDYLPHDTPMLLLESVESVTDDRAVCSVTVNERGVLAPFLDADGNLPGWFALELMAQTVGVWSEWHRMQKGLPHCALGMVLGARELVCDAGHFAAGSTLIITIERLMQDERFGSFECTIHADSVPLATGRVNTFQPSEEELTTLFNQGTPS
;
A
#
# COMPACT_ATOMS: atom_id res chain seq x y z
N MET A 1 -18.40 5.80 -10.10
CA MET A 1 -18.45 5.31 -8.72
C MET A 1 -17.49 6.13 -7.85
N ARG A 2 -17.94 6.54 -6.71
CA ARG A 2 -17.08 7.24 -5.76
C ARG A 2 -16.41 6.24 -4.82
N TYR A 3 -15.12 6.45 -4.61
CA TYR A 3 -14.37 5.68 -3.62
C TYR A 3 -14.21 6.53 -2.35
N LEU A 4 -14.13 5.84 -1.21
CA LEU A 4 -13.84 6.49 0.05
C LEU A 4 -12.38 6.97 0.07
N PRO A 5 -12.03 7.93 0.94
CA PRO A 5 -10.62 8.28 1.14
C PRO A 5 -9.83 7.05 1.58
N PRO A 6 -8.52 6.98 1.24
CA PRO A 6 -7.70 5.82 1.58
C PRO A 6 -7.73 5.46 3.07
N GLY A 7 -7.80 6.44 3.95
CA GLY A 7 -7.83 6.21 5.39
C GLY A 7 -9.02 5.40 5.88
N ASP A 8 -10.11 5.36 5.10
CA ASP A 8 -11.30 4.57 5.46
C ASP A 8 -11.13 3.09 5.14
N TYR A 9 -10.12 2.74 4.34
CA TYR A 9 -9.79 1.35 4.00
C TYR A 9 -8.65 0.80 4.83
N LEU A 10 -7.78 1.67 5.36
CA LEU A 10 -6.53 1.27 5.97
C LEU A 10 -6.56 1.48 7.48
N PRO A 11 -5.86 0.63 8.25
CA PRO A 11 -5.71 0.84 9.68
C PRO A 11 -4.73 1.94 10.04
N HIS A 12 -4.11 2.57 9.03
CA HIS A 12 -3.14 3.63 9.22
C HIS A 12 -3.82 4.96 9.53
N ASP A 13 -3.32 5.65 10.53
CA ASP A 13 -3.72 7.03 10.82
C ASP A 13 -2.62 7.99 10.35
N THR A 14 -2.99 9.27 10.23
CA THR A 14 -2.01 10.32 10.02
C THR A 14 -1.03 10.33 11.22
N PRO A 15 0.31 10.38 10.99
CA PRO A 15 1.02 10.64 9.74
C PRO A 15 1.40 9.42 8.91
N MET A 16 0.97 8.21 9.26
CA MET A 16 1.42 6.98 8.59
C MET A 16 0.65 6.69 7.30
N LEU A 17 -0.42 7.40 7.01
CA LEU A 17 -1.15 7.27 5.77
C LEU A 17 -0.43 8.03 4.65
N LEU A 18 -0.05 7.33 3.59
CA LEU A 18 0.72 7.90 2.49
C LEU A 18 -0.08 8.16 1.22
N LEU A 19 -1.36 7.76 1.17
CA LEU A 19 -2.19 7.90 -0.03
C LEU A 19 -3.18 9.05 0.14
N GLU A 20 -3.45 9.79 -0.94
CA GLU A 20 -4.41 10.89 -0.93
C GLU A 20 -5.74 10.52 -1.56
N SER A 21 -5.73 9.65 -2.57
CA SER A 21 -6.94 9.35 -3.34
C SER A 21 -6.94 7.91 -3.83
N VAL A 22 -8.13 7.31 -3.84
CA VAL A 22 -8.38 6.03 -4.50
C VAL A 22 -9.01 6.33 -5.84
N GLU A 23 -8.31 6.01 -6.93
CA GLU A 23 -8.76 6.30 -8.28
C GLU A 23 -9.69 5.24 -8.83
N SER A 24 -9.33 3.95 -8.64
CA SER A 24 -10.18 2.85 -9.09
C SER A 24 -9.83 1.57 -8.35
N VAL A 25 -10.83 0.70 -8.19
CA VAL A 25 -10.66 -0.66 -7.68
C VAL A 25 -11.51 -1.58 -8.54
N THR A 26 -10.90 -2.66 -9.03
CA THR A 26 -11.60 -3.71 -9.77
C THR A 26 -11.32 -5.06 -9.10
N ASP A 27 -11.80 -6.15 -9.69
CA ASP A 27 -11.55 -7.49 -9.16
C ASP A 27 -10.06 -7.84 -9.04
N ASP A 28 -9.25 -7.32 -9.98
CA ASP A 28 -7.84 -7.69 -10.08
C ASP A 28 -6.87 -6.52 -9.89
N ARG A 29 -7.37 -5.32 -9.67
CA ARG A 29 -6.54 -4.13 -9.77
C ARG A 29 -7.00 -3.03 -8.83
N ALA A 30 -6.04 -2.22 -8.37
CA ALA A 30 -6.34 -0.96 -7.69
C ALA A 30 -5.36 0.11 -8.12
N VAL A 31 -5.84 1.34 -8.16
CA VAL A 31 -5.03 2.51 -8.50
C VAL A 31 -5.29 3.58 -7.45
N CYS A 32 -4.22 4.04 -6.82
CA CYS A 32 -4.26 5.14 -5.86
C CYS A 32 -3.29 6.22 -6.30
N SER A 33 -3.43 7.40 -5.72
CA SER A 33 -2.57 8.53 -6.04
C SER A 33 -2.18 9.34 -4.83
N VAL A 34 -1.04 10.02 -4.93
CA VAL A 34 -0.56 10.97 -3.94
C VAL A 34 0.40 11.95 -4.62
N THR A 35 0.38 13.20 -4.19
CA THR A 35 1.30 14.22 -4.68
C THR A 35 2.44 14.43 -3.69
N VAL A 36 3.65 14.53 -4.21
CA VAL A 36 4.86 14.79 -3.41
C VAL A 36 4.94 16.29 -3.17
N ASN A 37 4.37 16.76 -2.05
CA ASN A 37 4.42 18.17 -1.72
C ASN A 37 4.39 18.40 -0.20
N GLU A 38 4.84 19.57 0.22
CA GLU A 38 4.98 19.95 1.62
C GLU A 38 3.65 20.18 2.33
N ARG A 39 2.55 20.24 1.60
CA ARG A 39 1.22 20.49 2.14
C ARG A 39 0.34 19.25 2.21
N GLY A 40 0.83 18.13 1.67
CA GLY A 40 0.08 16.89 1.60
C GLY A 40 0.46 15.89 2.68
N VAL A 41 -0.08 14.68 2.55
CA VAL A 41 0.13 13.60 3.52
C VAL A 41 1.59 13.13 3.58
N LEU A 42 2.38 13.39 2.52
CA LEU A 42 3.79 12.99 2.48
C LEU A 42 4.72 13.99 3.16
N ALA A 43 4.23 15.16 3.57
CA ALA A 43 5.06 16.22 4.13
C ALA A 43 6.02 15.75 5.25
N PRO A 44 5.60 14.92 6.23
CA PRO A 44 6.52 14.47 7.29
C PRO A 44 7.66 13.58 6.81
N PHE A 45 7.58 13.06 5.60
CA PHE A 45 8.51 12.07 5.07
C PHE A 45 9.46 12.61 4.01
N LEU A 46 9.29 13.88 3.62
CA LEU A 46 10.09 14.49 2.57
C LEU A 46 11.50 14.82 3.08
N ASP A 47 12.48 14.74 2.18
CA ASP A 47 13.85 15.13 2.51
C ASP A 47 14.03 16.65 2.43
N ALA A 48 15.26 17.12 2.62
CA ALA A 48 15.58 18.55 2.64
C ALA A 48 15.29 19.25 1.30
N ASP A 49 15.27 18.50 0.20
CA ASP A 49 14.99 19.03 -1.15
C ASP A 49 13.50 18.91 -1.52
N GLY A 50 12.68 18.43 -0.60
CA GLY A 50 11.24 18.25 -0.84
C GLY A 50 10.90 17.00 -1.61
N ASN A 51 11.83 16.08 -1.80
CA ASN A 51 11.63 14.82 -2.49
C ASN A 51 11.22 13.72 -1.50
N LEU A 52 10.48 12.73 -1.99
CA LEU A 52 10.16 11.55 -1.18
C LEU A 52 11.24 10.49 -1.42
N PRO A 53 11.93 10.03 -0.35
CA PRO A 53 12.92 8.97 -0.52
C PRO A 53 12.34 7.70 -1.13
N GLY A 54 13.12 7.04 -1.96
CA GLY A 54 12.68 5.88 -2.74
C GLY A 54 12.27 4.67 -1.90
N TRP A 55 12.78 4.54 -0.67
CA TRP A 55 12.41 3.42 0.19
C TRP A 55 10.94 3.43 0.61
N PHE A 56 10.23 4.55 0.44
CA PHE A 56 8.78 4.59 0.67
C PHE A 56 7.98 3.91 -0.44
N ALA A 57 8.62 3.50 -1.54
CA ALA A 57 7.93 2.80 -2.64
C ALA A 57 7.18 1.56 -2.15
N LEU A 58 7.83 0.75 -1.32
CA LEU A 58 7.19 -0.45 -0.78
C LEU A 58 5.94 -0.10 0.02
N GLU A 59 6.02 0.92 0.87
CA GLU A 59 4.89 1.32 1.71
C GLU A 59 3.73 1.85 0.88
N LEU A 60 4.02 2.63 -0.17
CA LEU A 60 2.99 3.09 -1.11
C LEU A 60 2.29 1.91 -1.79
N MET A 61 3.06 0.94 -2.26
CA MET A 61 2.52 -0.26 -2.88
C MET A 61 1.71 -1.09 -1.90
N ALA A 62 2.23 -1.28 -0.68
CA ALA A 62 1.56 -2.05 0.35
C ALA A 62 0.22 -1.43 0.77
N GLN A 63 0.18 -0.11 0.91
CA GLN A 63 -1.07 0.58 1.24
C GLN A 63 -2.09 0.46 0.11
N THR A 64 -1.66 0.50 -1.14
CA THR A 64 -2.56 0.33 -2.28
C THR A 64 -3.13 -1.10 -2.33
N VAL A 65 -2.31 -2.11 -2.02
CA VAL A 65 -2.81 -3.50 -1.86
C VAL A 65 -3.82 -3.57 -0.72
N GLY A 66 -3.55 -2.87 0.38
CA GLY A 66 -4.47 -2.80 1.52
C GLY A 66 -5.82 -2.20 1.14
N VAL A 67 -5.82 -1.14 0.34
CA VAL A 67 -7.06 -0.53 -0.17
C VAL A 67 -7.84 -1.54 -1.00
N TRP A 68 -7.17 -2.26 -1.92
CA TRP A 68 -7.80 -3.29 -2.73
C TRP A 68 -8.45 -4.37 -1.86
N SER A 69 -7.71 -4.86 -0.89
CA SER A 69 -8.16 -5.92 0.01
C SER A 69 -9.38 -5.49 0.84
N GLU A 70 -9.32 -4.31 1.46
CA GLU A 70 -10.40 -3.80 2.29
C GLU A 70 -11.64 -3.44 1.47
N TRP A 71 -11.46 -2.88 0.27
CA TRP A 71 -12.59 -2.59 -0.60
C TRP A 71 -13.37 -3.87 -0.92
N HIS A 72 -12.66 -4.97 -1.24
CA HIS A 72 -13.31 -6.24 -1.52
C HIS A 72 -14.00 -6.82 -0.28
N ARG A 73 -13.38 -6.69 0.90
CA ARG A 73 -14.03 -7.12 2.15
C ARG A 73 -15.31 -6.35 2.42
N MET A 74 -15.30 -5.05 2.20
CA MET A 74 -16.48 -4.20 2.39
C MET A 74 -17.61 -4.56 1.42
N GLN A 75 -17.28 -4.85 0.17
CA GLN A 75 -18.27 -5.28 -0.83
C GLN A 75 -18.93 -6.60 -0.46
N LYS A 76 -18.22 -7.46 0.22
CA LYS A 76 -18.73 -8.78 0.69
C LYS A 76 -19.38 -8.70 2.06
N GLY A 77 -19.41 -7.55 2.69
CA GLY A 77 -19.95 -7.38 4.04
C GLY A 77 -19.11 -8.04 5.12
N LEU A 78 -17.83 -8.31 4.85
CA LEU A 78 -16.92 -8.90 5.82
C LEU A 78 -16.34 -7.81 6.75
N PRO A 79 -15.97 -8.17 8.00
CA PRO A 79 -15.36 -7.19 8.89
C PRO A 79 -13.98 -6.80 8.42
N HIS A 80 -13.52 -5.63 8.87
CA HIS A 80 -12.16 -5.18 8.61
C HIS A 80 -11.15 -6.20 9.13
N CYS A 81 -10.02 -6.30 8.43
CA CYS A 81 -8.91 -7.12 8.90
C CYS A 81 -8.23 -6.41 10.07
N ALA A 82 -8.58 -6.79 11.29
CA ALA A 82 -8.17 -6.09 12.51
C ALA A 82 -6.66 -6.13 12.76
N LEU A 83 -5.97 -7.16 12.27
CA LEU A 83 -4.56 -7.41 12.58
C LEU A 83 -3.65 -7.23 11.36
N GLY A 84 -4.20 -6.79 10.24
CA GLY A 84 -3.43 -6.53 9.04
C GLY A 84 -2.90 -7.79 8.37
N MET A 85 -2.14 -7.57 7.33
CA MET A 85 -1.49 -8.62 6.56
C MET A 85 0.01 -8.54 6.76
N VAL A 86 0.67 -9.69 6.81
CA VAL A 86 2.13 -9.73 6.76
C VAL A 86 2.54 -9.53 5.31
N LEU A 87 3.37 -8.53 5.07
CA LEU A 87 3.78 -8.14 3.73
C LEU A 87 5.26 -8.43 3.50
N GLY A 88 5.58 -8.91 2.31
CA GLY A 88 6.94 -9.03 1.84
C GLY A 88 7.05 -8.45 0.43
N ALA A 89 8.24 -8.11 0.01
CA ALA A 89 8.47 -7.58 -1.33
C ALA A 89 9.58 -8.33 -2.03
N ARG A 90 9.44 -8.47 -3.35
CA ARG A 90 10.46 -9.04 -4.23
C ARG A 90 10.65 -8.12 -5.43
N GLU A 91 11.86 -8.10 -5.96
CA GLU A 91 12.18 -7.38 -7.19
C GLU A 91 11.79 -5.90 -7.12
N LEU A 92 11.88 -5.32 -5.91
CA LEU A 92 11.57 -3.92 -5.73
C LEU A 92 12.70 -3.06 -6.30
N VAL A 93 12.36 -2.25 -7.31
CA VAL A 93 13.31 -1.35 -7.98
C VAL A 93 12.71 0.05 -7.99
N CYS A 94 13.50 1.02 -7.56
CA CYS A 94 13.16 2.44 -7.70
C CYS A 94 14.30 3.11 -8.46
N ASP A 95 14.04 3.45 -9.72
CA ASP A 95 15.10 3.85 -10.66
C ASP A 95 15.86 5.10 -10.24
N ALA A 96 15.18 6.10 -9.71
CA ALA A 96 15.79 7.38 -9.37
C ALA A 96 16.26 7.48 -7.91
N GLY A 97 15.93 6.49 -7.07
CA GLY A 97 16.24 6.53 -5.66
C GLY A 97 15.37 7.50 -4.85
N HIS A 98 14.54 8.29 -5.50
CA HIS A 98 13.59 9.21 -4.86
C HIS A 98 12.48 9.57 -5.82
N PHE A 99 11.41 10.16 -5.28
CA PHE A 99 10.30 10.70 -6.05
C PHE A 99 10.36 12.23 -5.97
N ALA A 100 10.37 12.89 -7.12
CA ALA A 100 10.63 14.31 -7.23
C ALA A 100 9.53 15.17 -6.63
N ALA A 101 9.92 16.26 -5.97
CA ALA A 101 8.99 17.26 -5.46
C ALA A 101 8.06 17.74 -6.57
N GLY A 102 6.77 17.86 -6.27
CA GLY A 102 5.75 18.29 -7.22
C GLY A 102 5.18 17.18 -8.09
N SER A 103 5.73 15.97 -8.05
CA SER A 103 5.20 14.84 -8.83
C SER A 103 3.90 14.34 -8.23
N THR A 104 2.96 13.96 -9.10
CA THR A 104 1.80 13.17 -8.68
C THR A 104 2.11 11.71 -9.00
N LEU A 105 2.15 10.89 -7.95
CA LEU A 105 2.45 9.47 -8.06
C LEU A 105 1.16 8.70 -8.25
N ILE A 106 1.14 7.84 -9.25
CA ILE A 106 0.05 6.91 -9.50
C ILE A 106 0.56 5.51 -9.16
N ILE A 107 -0.02 4.92 -8.15
CA ILE A 107 0.35 3.59 -7.68
C ILE A 107 -0.68 2.61 -8.20
N THR A 108 -0.24 1.67 -9.02
CA THR A 108 -1.10 0.64 -9.60
C THR A 108 -0.66 -0.71 -9.07
N ILE A 109 -1.62 -1.48 -8.56
CA ILE A 109 -1.37 -2.88 -8.19
C ILE A 109 -2.26 -3.77 -9.00
N GLU A 110 -1.74 -4.94 -9.35
CA GLU A 110 -2.45 -5.94 -10.13
C GLU A 110 -2.26 -7.30 -9.47
N ARG A 111 -3.39 -7.96 -9.17
CA ARG A 111 -3.35 -9.26 -8.53
C ARG A 111 -2.85 -10.31 -9.52
N LEU A 112 -1.78 -11.02 -9.15
CA LEU A 112 -1.26 -12.15 -9.91
C LEU A 112 -1.86 -13.46 -9.43
N MET A 113 -2.01 -13.60 -8.11
CA MET A 113 -2.56 -14.81 -7.50
C MET A 113 -3.11 -14.47 -6.12
N GLN A 114 -4.19 -15.14 -5.74
CA GLN A 114 -4.71 -15.05 -4.40
C GLN A 114 -5.47 -16.31 -4.04
N ASP A 115 -5.25 -16.82 -2.81
CA ASP A 115 -6.09 -17.82 -2.18
C ASP A 115 -6.56 -17.29 -0.82
N GLU A 116 -7.03 -18.15 0.06
CA GLU A 116 -7.59 -17.71 1.34
C GLU A 116 -6.59 -16.97 2.22
N ARG A 117 -5.29 -17.25 2.09
CA ARG A 117 -4.27 -16.76 3.01
C ARG A 117 -3.13 -16.03 2.32
N PHE A 118 -2.86 -16.33 1.06
CA PHE A 118 -1.73 -15.80 0.32
C PHE A 118 -2.19 -14.96 -0.86
N GLY A 119 -1.46 -13.91 -1.14
CA GLY A 119 -1.67 -13.10 -2.32
C GLY A 119 -0.34 -12.65 -2.91
N SER A 120 -0.33 -12.42 -4.21
CA SER A 120 0.83 -11.88 -4.92
C SER A 120 0.34 -10.80 -5.87
N PHE A 121 0.98 -9.63 -5.82
CA PHE A 121 0.57 -8.46 -6.58
C PHE A 121 1.77 -7.85 -7.28
N GLU A 122 1.59 -7.53 -8.55
CA GLU A 122 2.57 -6.74 -9.29
C GLU A 122 2.23 -5.26 -9.12
N CYS A 123 3.22 -4.47 -8.72
CA CYS A 123 3.02 -3.08 -8.36
C CYS A 123 3.92 -2.17 -9.19
N THR A 124 3.37 -1.02 -9.58
CA THR A 124 4.11 -0.02 -10.33
C THR A 124 3.74 1.38 -9.81
N ILE A 125 4.74 2.25 -9.73
CA ILE A 125 4.53 3.66 -9.43
C ILE A 125 4.95 4.46 -10.65
N HIS A 126 4.04 5.29 -11.15
CA HIS A 126 4.25 6.15 -12.31
C HIS A 126 4.12 7.62 -11.93
N ALA A 127 4.81 8.47 -12.67
CA ALA A 127 4.53 9.90 -12.69
C ALA A 127 4.61 10.37 -14.15
N ASP A 128 3.60 11.11 -14.61
CA ASP A 128 3.51 11.59 -16.00
C ASP A 128 3.69 10.45 -17.02
N SER A 129 3.08 9.31 -16.77
CA SER A 129 3.16 8.10 -17.59
C SER A 129 4.54 7.46 -17.65
N VAL A 130 5.48 7.92 -16.83
CA VAL A 130 6.83 7.35 -16.74
C VAL A 130 6.88 6.41 -15.53
N PRO A 131 7.23 5.14 -15.70
CA PRO A 131 7.39 4.23 -14.56
C PRO A 131 8.62 4.60 -13.75
N LEU A 132 8.44 4.80 -12.45
CA LEU A 132 9.50 5.20 -11.52
C LEU A 132 9.93 4.08 -10.59
N ALA A 133 9.01 3.18 -10.27
CA ALA A 133 9.28 2.05 -9.39
C ALA A 133 8.42 0.87 -9.78
N THR A 134 8.96 -0.32 -9.61
CA THR A 134 8.24 -1.57 -9.80
C THR A 134 8.58 -2.53 -8.68
N GLY A 135 7.68 -3.46 -8.40
CA GLY A 135 7.94 -4.47 -7.40
C GLY A 135 6.82 -5.49 -7.33
N ARG A 136 7.09 -6.57 -6.63
CA ARG A 136 6.08 -7.59 -6.34
C ARG A 136 5.85 -7.62 -4.84
N VAL A 137 4.62 -7.38 -4.43
CA VAL A 137 4.20 -7.44 -3.03
C VAL A 137 3.49 -8.76 -2.80
N ASN A 138 3.93 -9.50 -1.80
CA ASN A 138 3.31 -10.74 -1.37
C ASN A 138 2.64 -10.50 -0.03
N THR A 139 1.44 -11.04 0.12
CA THR A 139 0.66 -10.90 1.34
C THR A 139 0.40 -12.25 1.95
N PHE A 140 0.35 -12.27 3.28
CA PHE A 140 -0.01 -13.46 4.05
C PHE A 140 -0.95 -13.03 5.16
N GLN A 141 -2.11 -13.64 5.21
CA GLN A 141 -3.08 -13.39 6.28
C GLN A 141 -3.08 -14.59 7.22
N PRO A 142 -2.46 -14.47 8.41
CA PRO A 142 -2.43 -15.59 9.34
C PRO A 142 -3.83 -15.90 9.89
N SER A 143 -4.05 -17.17 10.26
CA SER A 143 -5.24 -17.57 10.99
C SER A 143 -5.20 -17.03 12.41
N GLU A 144 -6.33 -17.05 13.12
CA GLU A 144 -6.36 -16.63 14.52
C GLU A 144 -5.39 -17.45 15.38
N GLU A 145 -5.30 -18.74 15.11
CA GLU A 145 -4.39 -19.63 15.83
C GLU A 145 -2.93 -19.25 15.58
N GLU A 146 -2.56 -18.96 14.34
CA GLU A 146 -1.21 -18.53 14.00
C GLU A 146 -0.88 -17.18 14.62
N LEU A 147 -1.83 -16.24 14.64
CA LEU A 147 -1.67 -14.95 15.28
C LEU A 147 -1.41 -15.09 16.78
N THR A 148 -2.15 -15.97 17.44
CA THR A 148 -1.95 -16.25 18.87
C THR A 148 -0.54 -16.78 19.11
N THR A 149 -0.07 -17.67 18.25
CA THR A 149 1.29 -18.22 18.35
C THR A 149 2.34 -17.14 18.16
N LEU A 150 2.16 -16.27 17.16
CA LEU A 150 3.08 -15.17 16.90
C LEU A 150 3.16 -14.18 18.06
N PHE A 151 2.01 -13.81 18.65
CA PHE A 151 1.98 -12.92 19.81
C PHE A 151 2.66 -13.55 21.02
N ASN A 152 2.45 -14.83 21.25
CA ASN A 152 3.07 -15.54 22.38
C ASN A 152 4.59 -15.64 22.22
N GLN A 153 5.09 -15.82 21.00
CA GLN A 153 6.53 -15.84 20.72
C GLN A 153 7.17 -14.45 20.86
N GLY A 154 6.41 -13.40 20.59
CA GLY A 154 6.88 -12.04 20.71
C GLY A 154 6.86 -11.49 22.13
N THR A 155 6.27 -12.21 23.09
CA THR A 155 6.14 -11.76 24.47
C THR A 155 7.22 -12.43 25.32
N PRO A 156 8.11 -11.66 25.97
CA PRO A 156 9.07 -12.23 26.92
C PRO A 156 8.29 -12.89 28.07
N SER A 157 8.56 -14.11 28.29
CA SER A 157 7.96 -14.84 29.40
C SER A 157 8.69 -14.56 30.70
#